data_9a4c4490723c7f3e0a8b13006c235aa3
#
_entry.id   9a4c4490723c7f3e0a8b13006c235aa3
#
_cell.length_a   1.000
_cell.length_b   1.000
_cell.length_c   1.000
_cell.angle_alpha   90.00
_cell.angle_beta   90.00
_cell.angle_gamma   90.00
#
_symmetry.space_group_name_H-M   'P 1'
#
loop_
_entity.id
_entity.type
_entity.pdbx_description
1 polymer ?
#
loop_
_entity_poly.entity_id
_entity_poly.type
_entity_poly.pdbx_seq_one_letter_code
_entity_poly.pdbx_strand_id
1 'polypeptide(L)'
;MAYTNGSLLKSVDWLTIAIYIVLVVMGWFSICGASYDYTNMDFFSFDTRAGKQLIWIACSLGLGFILLMLEEKLYDWFAYILYGIMMLLLLITPFLAEDTKGSYSWLKFGPISLQPAEFAKFITALALAKFMNIYGFTMNQLKYSVPVVAMILLPMILIILQKETGSALVYLAFFLMLFREGMSGAVLFTGISSIVYFVVGIRFGQDLMFDEQTPLGEFTVFTLIMILSAILCYAYCDKKEIARNIILYGVGSTLLACLFSVYFIPFNVVKFMYVECLVLVFYLGYLFYHNRIKNCLYIALFALGSVAFLYSVDYMFDKLENHQRVRIEVVLGMKEDLAGAGYN
;
A
#
# COMPACT_ATOMS: atom_id res chain seq x y z
N MET A 1 23.22 8.67 -32.35
CA MET A 1 24.26 8.17 -31.44
C MET A 1 24.91 6.95 -32.06
N ALA A 2 26.23 6.98 -32.24
CA ALA A 2 26.97 5.90 -32.89
C ALA A 2 26.90 4.63 -32.03
N TYR A 3 26.44 3.54 -32.60
CA TYR A 3 26.57 2.21 -32.03
C TYR A 3 28.07 1.88 -31.93
N THR A 4 28.62 2.03 -30.72
CA THR A 4 29.90 1.41 -30.42
C THR A 4 29.64 -0.07 -30.29
N ASN A 5 30.30 -0.87 -31.13
CA ASN A 5 30.36 -2.35 -31.05
C ASN A 5 31.05 -2.81 -29.77
N GLY A 6 30.52 -2.44 -28.61
CA GLY A 6 30.87 -3.02 -27.33
C GLY A 6 30.12 -4.34 -27.20
N SER A 7 30.85 -5.44 -26.93
CA SER A 7 30.22 -6.74 -26.71
C SER A 7 29.07 -6.59 -25.72
N LEU A 8 27.88 -7.17 -26.03
CA LEU A 8 26.67 -7.15 -25.17
C LEU A 8 27.01 -7.44 -23.69
N LEU A 9 27.99 -8.30 -23.44
CA LEU A 9 28.50 -8.63 -22.10
C LEU A 9 29.11 -7.45 -21.33
N LYS A 10 29.57 -6.39 -22.00
CA LYS A 10 30.13 -5.19 -21.33
C LYS A 10 29.08 -4.15 -20.96
N SER A 11 27.87 -4.22 -21.55
CA SER A 11 26.75 -3.32 -21.23
C SER A 11 25.83 -3.86 -20.15
N VAL A 12 26.02 -5.10 -19.72
CA VAL A 12 25.20 -5.77 -18.70
C VAL A 12 25.70 -5.39 -17.30
N ASP A 13 24.77 -5.03 -16.42
CA ASP A 13 25.05 -4.83 -15.00
C ASP A 13 25.17 -6.18 -14.27
N TRP A 14 26.39 -6.67 -14.22
CA TRP A 14 26.73 -7.94 -13.55
C TRP A 14 26.43 -7.94 -12.05
N LEU A 15 26.49 -6.76 -11.39
CA LEU A 15 26.17 -6.66 -9.96
C LEU A 15 24.69 -6.96 -9.71
N THR A 16 23.81 -6.35 -10.50
CA THR A 16 22.37 -6.59 -10.40
C THR A 16 22.02 -8.05 -10.68
N ILE A 17 22.64 -8.67 -11.70
CA ILE A 17 22.46 -10.10 -11.99
C ILE A 17 22.94 -10.97 -10.84
N ALA A 18 24.11 -10.69 -10.27
CA ALA A 18 24.64 -11.46 -9.14
C ALA A 18 23.72 -11.37 -7.91
N ILE A 19 23.20 -10.19 -7.58
CA ILE A 19 22.21 -10.00 -6.50
C ILE A 19 20.96 -10.81 -6.78
N TYR A 20 20.43 -10.75 -8.02
CA TYR A 20 19.26 -11.53 -8.42
C TYR A 20 19.48 -13.04 -8.21
N ILE A 21 20.61 -13.58 -8.67
CA ILE A 21 20.95 -15.01 -8.51
C ILE A 21 21.03 -15.39 -7.03
N VAL A 22 21.69 -14.56 -6.20
CA VAL A 22 21.78 -14.79 -4.75
C VAL A 22 20.38 -14.85 -4.12
N LEU A 23 19.49 -13.91 -4.45
CA LEU A 23 18.12 -13.90 -3.94
C LEU A 23 17.31 -15.13 -4.39
N VAL A 24 17.47 -15.57 -5.64
CA VAL A 24 16.82 -16.78 -6.15
C VAL A 24 17.28 -18.02 -5.42
N VAL A 25 18.61 -18.15 -5.17
CA VAL A 25 19.19 -19.27 -4.42
C VAL A 25 18.72 -19.27 -2.97
N MET A 26 18.74 -18.12 -2.30
CA MET A 26 18.21 -17.97 -0.93
C MET A 26 16.73 -18.34 -0.85
N GLY A 27 15.92 -17.90 -1.83
CA GLY A 27 14.51 -18.25 -1.94
C GLY A 27 14.31 -19.76 -2.07
N TRP A 28 15.13 -20.45 -2.89
CA TRP A 28 15.07 -21.89 -3.02
C TRP A 28 15.41 -22.62 -1.71
N PHE A 29 16.45 -22.20 -0.99
CA PHE A 29 16.78 -22.75 0.32
C PHE A 29 15.65 -22.52 1.34
N SER A 30 15.00 -21.36 1.32
CA SER A 30 13.84 -21.07 2.17
C SER A 30 12.68 -22.03 1.90
N ILE A 31 12.41 -22.35 0.62
CA ILE A 31 11.37 -23.32 0.23
C ILE A 31 11.77 -24.73 0.67
N CYS A 32 13.05 -25.11 0.53
CA CYS A 32 13.54 -26.38 1.03
C CYS A 32 13.32 -26.51 2.54
N GLY A 33 13.63 -25.48 3.32
CA GLY A 33 13.42 -25.47 4.76
C GLY A 33 11.94 -25.54 5.16
N ALA A 34 11.09 -24.76 4.49
CA ALA A 34 9.65 -24.73 4.76
C ALA A 34 8.89 -26.01 4.34
N SER A 35 9.41 -26.74 3.35
CA SER A 35 8.84 -27.99 2.86
C SER A 35 9.59 -29.24 3.32
N TYR A 36 10.45 -29.11 4.34
CA TYR A 36 11.25 -30.20 4.87
C TYR A 36 10.37 -31.27 5.50
N ASP A 37 10.44 -32.50 4.97
CA ASP A 37 9.79 -33.67 5.53
C ASP A 37 10.86 -34.67 5.96
N TYR A 38 10.86 -35.05 7.24
CA TYR A 38 11.81 -36.02 7.83
C TYR A 38 11.72 -37.42 7.21
N THR A 39 10.60 -37.71 6.50
CA THR A 39 10.38 -39.01 5.87
C THR A 39 10.90 -39.11 4.44
N ASN A 40 10.97 -37.99 3.71
CA ASN A 40 11.44 -37.90 2.32
C ASN A 40 12.42 -36.75 2.15
N MET A 41 13.72 -37.05 2.08
CA MET A 41 14.80 -36.06 1.95
C MET A 41 15.14 -35.67 0.51
N ASP A 42 14.32 -36.04 -0.50
CA ASP A 42 14.61 -35.78 -1.90
C ASP A 42 14.22 -34.36 -2.33
N PHE A 43 15.12 -33.38 -2.11
CA PHE A 43 14.93 -31.99 -2.52
C PHE A 43 14.90 -31.80 -4.05
N PHE A 44 15.45 -32.73 -4.82
CA PHE A 44 15.57 -32.65 -6.28
C PHE A 44 14.44 -33.40 -7.00
N SER A 45 13.60 -34.14 -6.30
CA SER A 45 12.45 -34.81 -6.90
C SER A 45 11.44 -33.80 -7.44
N PHE A 46 11.03 -33.96 -8.70
CA PHE A 46 10.03 -33.11 -9.35
C PHE A 46 8.62 -33.21 -8.73
N ASP A 47 8.40 -34.15 -7.85
CA ASP A 47 7.13 -34.27 -7.10
C ASP A 47 7.10 -33.34 -5.89
N THR A 48 8.27 -32.94 -5.37
CA THR A 48 8.40 -32.04 -4.21
C THR A 48 8.21 -30.57 -4.62
N ARG A 49 7.87 -29.72 -3.64
CA ARG A 49 7.78 -28.25 -3.86
C ARG A 49 9.14 -27.66 -4.25
N ALA A 50 10.21 -28.13 -3.61
CA ALA A 50 11.57 -27.67 -3.88
C ALA A 50 12.03 -28.04 -5.31
N GLY A 51 11.74 -29.26 -5.78
CA GLY A 51 12.07 -29.68 -7.13
C GLY A 51 11.27 -28.96 -8.22
N LYS A 52 9.96 -28.76 -8.01
CA LYS A 52 9.14 -27.91 -8.92
C LYS A 52 9.68 -26.49 -9.01
N GLN A 53 10.17 -25.94 -7.91
CA GLN A 53 10.79 -24.60 -7.89
C GLN A 53 12.02 -24.51 -8.79
N LEU A 54 12.85 -25.55 -8.87
CA LEU A 54 14.00 -25.57 -9.79
C LEU A 54 13.60 -25.45 -11.26
N ILE A 55 12.49 -26.08 -11.66
CA ILE A 55 11.94 -25.93 -13.01
C ILE A 55 11.56 -24.48 -13.27
N TRP A 56 10.84 -23.85 -12.33
CA TRP A 56 10.44 -22.45 -12.46
C TRP A 56 11.64 -21.49 -12.47
N ILE A 57 12.71 -21.79 -11.71
CA ILE A 57 13.97 -21.03 -11.75
C ILE A 57 14.60 -21.14 -13.14
N ALA A 58 14.70 -22.34 -13.71
CA ALA A 58 15.25 -22.51 -15.05
C ALA A 58 14.43 -21.77 -16.12
N CYS A 59 13.09 -21.88 -16.05
CA CYS A 59 12.19 -21.14 -16.95
C CYS A 59 12.33 -19.62 -16.81
N SER A 60 12.44 -19.10 -15.57
CA SER A 60 12.58 -17.66 -15.32
C SER A 60 13.92 -17.11 -15.81
N LEU A 61 15.00 -17.85 -15.64
CA LEU A 61 16.33 -17.48 -16.17
C LEU A 61 16.33 -17.47 -17.70
N GLY A 62 15.70 -18.49 -18.33
CA GLY A 62 15.52 -18.52 -19.78
C GLY A 62 14.70 -17.35 -20.30
N LEU A 63 13.58 -17.04 -19.66
CA LEU A 63 12.76 -15.89 -20.01
C LEU A 63 13.53 -14.57 -19.81
N GLY A 64 14.25 -14.43 -18.68
CA GLY A 64 15.07 -13.26 -18.41
C GLY A 64 16.14 -13.04 -19.47
N PHE A 65 16.78 -14.11 -19.93
CA PHE A 65 17.74 -14.03 -21.04
C PHE A 65 17.08 -13.58 -22.34
N ILE A 66 15.91 -14.11 -22.69
CA ILE A 66 15.14 -13.67 -23.88
C ILE A 66 14.79 -12.18 -23.76
N LEU A 67 14.29 -11.74 -22.62
CA LEU A 67 13.92 -10.35 -22.39
C LEU A 67 15.13 -9.41 -22.53
N LEU A 68 16.31 -9.79 -22.06
CA LEU A 68 17.55 -9.01 -22.21
C LEU A 68 18.01 -8.90 -23.66
N MET A 69 17.62 -9.83 -24.53
CA MET A 69 17.94 -9.82 -25.95
C MET A 69 17.00 -8.93 -26.79
N LEU A 70 15.82 -8.58 -26.23
CA LEU A 70 14.84 -7.75 -26.94
C LEU A 70 15.29 -6.29 -26.99
N GLU A 71 15.07 -5.64 -28.14
CA GLU A 71 15.34 -4.23 -28.31
C GLU A 71 14.37 -3.36 -27.50
N GLU A 72 14.85 -2.24 -26.93
CA GLU A 72 14.07 -1.27 -26.17
C GLU A 72 12.83 -0.78 -26.95
N LYS A 73 12.94 -0.63 -28.27
CA LYS A 73 11.84 -0.20 -29.14
C LYS A 73 10.62 -1.14 -29.11
N LEU A 74 10.84 -2.43 -28.92
CA LEU A 74 9.74 -3.40 -28.81
C LEU A 74 8.90 -3.15 -27.57
N TYR A 75 9.56 -2.90 -26.42
CA TYR A 75 8.87 -2.56 -25.19
C TYR A 75 8.03 -1.29 -25.36
N ASP A 76 8.61 -0.28 -26.00
CA ASP A 76 7.89 0.98 -26.23
C ASP A 76 6.68 0.77 -27.16
N TRP A 77 6.81 0.02 -28.25
CA TRP A 77 5.71 -0.19 -29.19
C TRP A 77 4.54 -0.97 -28.56
N PHE A 78 4.85 -2.02 -27.81
CA PHE A 78 3.84 -2.91 -27.26
C PHE A 78 3.25 -2.47 -25.93
N ALA A 79 3.84 -1.49 -25.22
CA ALA A 79 3.44 -1.09 -23.88
C ALA A 79 1.93 -0.84 -23.73
N TYR A 80 1.32 -0.01 -24.58
CA TYR A 80 -0.11 0.30 -24.49
C TYR A 80 -1.00 -0.83 -25.00
N ILE A 81 -0.54 -1.57 -25.99
CA ILE A 81 -1.27 -2.72 -26.53
C ILE A 81 -1.36 -3.82 -25.46
N LEU A 82 -0.24 -4.15 -24.82
CA LEU A 82 -0.18 -5.09 -23.71
C LEU A 82 -1.03 -4.63 -22.53
N TYR A 83 -0.99 -3.33 -22.21
CA TYR A 83 -1.82 -2.76 -21.14
C TYR A 83 -3.32 -2.96 -21.46
N GLY A 84 -3.77 -2.63 -22.67
CA GLY A 84 -5.16 -2.84 -23.08
C GLY A 84 -5.59 -4.29 -23.02
N ILE A 85 -4.77 -5.21 -23.55
CA ILE A 85 -5.02 -6.65 -23.49
C ILE A 85 -5.12 -7.13 -22.04
N MET A 86 -4.21 -6.64 -21.17
CA MET A 86 -4.22 -7.04 -19.77
C MET A 86 -5.44 -6.50 -19.01
N MET A 87 -5.91 -5.28 -19.30
CA MET A 87 -7.14 -4.74 -18.71
C MET A 87 -8.35 -5.58 -19.11
N LEU A 88 -8.44 -6.01 -20.38
CA LEU A 88 -9.47 -6.93 -20.84
C LEU A 88 -9.38 -8.29 -20.13
N LEU A 89 -8.17 -8.83 -20.01
CA LEU A 89 -7.96 -10.10 -19.31
C LEU A 89 -8.36 -10.01 -17.84
N LEU A 90 -7.97 -8.95 -17.13
CA LEU A 90 -8.39 -8.72 -15.73
C LEU A 90 -9.91 -8.60 -15.60
N LEU A 91 -10.57 -7.96 -16.56
CA LEU A 91 -12.03 -7.82 -16.56
C LEU A 91 -12.74 -9.15 -16.75
N ILE A 92 -12.20 -10.03 -17.58
CA ILE A 92 -12.79 -11.34 -17.93
C ILE A 92 -12.45 -12.39 -16.85
N THR A 93 -11.33 -12.25 -16.15
CA THR A 93 -10.84 -13.23 -15.17
C THR A 93 -11.90 -13.68 -14.15
N PRO A 94 -12.70 -12.80 -13.50
CA PRO A 94 -13.69 -13.24 -12.51
C PRO A 94 -14.74 -14.19 -13.06
N PHE A 95 -15.01 -14.16 -14.37
CA PHE A 95 -16.00 -14.99 -15.05
C PHE A 95 -15.44 -16.37 -15.48
N LEU A 96 -14.12 -16.46 -15.63
CA LEU A 96 -13.42 -17.67 -16.07
C LEU A 96 -12.70 -18.41 -14.94
N ALA A 97 -12.39 -17.68 -13.84
CA ALA A 97 -11.65 -18.23 -12.72
C ALA A 97 -12.53 -19.06 -11.80
N GLU A 98 -11.99 -20.18 -11.32
CA GLU A 98 -12.61 -20.94 -10.24
C GLU A 98 -12.31 -20.30 -8.88
N ASP A 99 -13.21 -20.48 -7.93
CA ASP A 99 -12.98 -20.05 -6.55
C ASP A 99 -11.74 -20.76 -5.98
N THR A 100 -10.75 -19.97 -5.62
CA THR A 100 -9.54 -20.44 -4.97
C THR A 100 -9.36 -19.69 -3.64
N LYS A 101 -9.75 -20.31 -2.54
CA LYS A 101 -9.69 -19.73 -1.19
C LYS A 101 -10.42 -18.38 -1.07
N GLY A 102 -11.55 -18.22 -1.74
CA GLY A 102 -12.38 -17.01 -1.73
C GLY A 102 -11.99 -15.96 -2.77
N SER A 103 -11.01 -16.22 -3.64
CA SER A 103 -10.57 -15.32 -4.71
C SER A 103 -10.86 -15.93 -6.10
N TYR A 104 -11.30 -15.09 -7.05
CA TYR A 104 -11.56 -15.43 -8.45
C TYR A 104 -10.48 -14.87 -9.37
N SER A 105 -9.21 -15.10 -9.03
CA SER A 105 -8.05 -14.50 -9.68
C SER A 105 -7.14 -15.49 -10.42
N TRP A 106 -7.40 -16.81 -10.32
CA TRP A 106 -6.57 -17.85 -10.88
C TRP A 106 -7.20 -18.52 -12.09
N LEU A 107 -6.56 -18.40 -13.24
CA LEU A 107 -6.92 -19.12 -14.45
C LEU A 107 -6.18 -20.46 -14.48
N LYS A 108 -6.90 -21.56 -14.51
CA LYS A 108 -6.34 -22.92 -14.56
C LYS A 108 -6.32 -23.45 -15.98
N PHE A 109 -5.15 -23.81 -16.46
CA PHE A 109 -4.91 -24.43 -17.76
C PHE A 109 -4.29 -25.81 -17.55
N GLY A 110 -5.09 -26.80 -17.18
CA GLY A 110 -4.60 -28.14 -16.80
C GLY A 110 -3.69 -28.08 -15.55
N PRO A 111 -2.42 -28.51 -15.64
CA PRO A 111 -1.51 -28.49 -14.50
C PRO A 111 -0.93 -27.09 -14.17
N ILE A 112 -1.15 -26.11 -15.05
CA ILE A 112 -0.61 -24.76 -14.90
C ILE A 112 -1.72 -23.84 -14.44
N SER A 113 -1.46 -23.08 -13.38
CA SER A 113 -2.31 -21.98 -12.91
C SER A 113 -1.60 -20.66 -13.13
N LEU A 114 -2.31 -19.68 -13.69
CA LEU A 114 -1.81 -18.36 -14.02
C LEU A 114 -2.67 -17.32 -13.32
N GLN A 115 -2.02 -16.35 -12.67
CA GLN A 115 -2.70 -15.22 -12.04
C GLN A 115 -2.45 -13.97 -12.89
N PRO A 116 -3.46 -13.45 -13.62
CA PRO A 116 -3.29 -12.28 -14.49
C PRO A 116 -2.83 -11.03 -13.73
N ALA A 117 -3.22 -10.89 -12.47
CA ALA A 117 -2.82 -9.76 -11.62
C ALA A 117 -1.29 -9.62 -11.48
N GLU A 118 -0.52 -10.73 -11.51
CA GLU A 118 0.94 -10.71 -11.43
C GLU A 118 1.56 -10.08 -12.69
N PHE A 119 1.00 -10.41 -13.86
CA PHE A 119 1.45 -9.85 -15.13
C PHE A 119 1.02 -8.39 -15.30
N ALA A 120 -0.14 -8.03 -14.77
CA ALA A 120 -0.66 -6.67 -14.84
C ALA A 120 0.27 -5.66 -14.13
N LYS A 121 0.96 -6.05 -13.07
CA LYS A 121 1.88 -5.17 -12.33
C LYS A 121 3.02 -4.66 -13.22
N PHE A 122 3.75 -5.55 -13.88
CA PHE A 122 4.87 -5.13 -14.73
C PHE A 122 4.40 -4.45 -16.03
N ILE A 123 3.27 -4.88 -16.60
CA ILE A 123 2.69 -4.25 -17.80
C ILE A 123 2.22 -2.82 -17.47
N THR A 124 1.63 -2.60 -16.31
CA THR A 124 1.29 -1.26 -15.83
C THR A 124 2.54 -0.40 -15.67
N ALA A 125 3.61 -0.95 -15.07
CA ALA A 125 4.88 -0.24 -14.95
C ALA A 125 5.44 0.17 -16.31
N LEU A 126 5.39 -0.72 -17.30
CA LEU A 126 5.85 -0.47 -18.67
C LEU A 126 5.03 0.63 -19.35
N ALA A 127 3.70 0.58 -19.24
CA ALA A 127 2.81 1.59 -19.81
C ALA A 127 3.01 2.95 -19.15
N LEU A 128 3.20 2.99 -17.82
CA LEU A 128 3.52 4.22 -17.08
C LEU A 128 4.87 4.79 -17.51
N ALA A 129 5.91 3.97 -17.63
CA ALA A 129 7.22 4.40 -18.08
C ALA A 129 7.16 5.06 -19.47
N LYS A 130 6.43 4.43 -20.40
CA LYS A 130 6.19 5.01 -21.72
C LYS A 130 5.44 6.33 -21.65
N PHE A 131 4.38 6.43 -20.84
CA PHE A 131 3.60 7.67 -20.72
C PHE A 131 4.41 8.81 -20.11
N MET A 132 5.22 8.51 -19.09
CA MET A 132 6.04 9.52 -18.41
C MET A 132 7.27 9.95 -19.23
N ASN A 133 7.66 9.17 -20.24
CA ASN A 133 8.75 9.54 -21.17
C ASN A 133 8.33 10.58 -22.23
N ILE A 134 7.08 11.06 -22.19
CA ILE A 134 6.61 12.11 -23.12
C ILE A 134 7.34 13.42 -22.83
N TYR A 135 7.80 14.09 -23.89
CA TYR A 135 8.46 15.38 -23.77
C TYR A 135 7.59 16.42 -23.04
N GLY A 136 8.18 17.07 -22.02
CA GLY A 136 7.46 18.06 -21.21
C GLY A 136 6.49 17.47 -20.18
N PHE A 137 6.60 16.17 -19.87
CA PHE A 137 5.83 15.54 -18.80
C PHE A 137 6.09 16.22 -17.46
N THR A 138 5.01 16.54 -16.74
CA THR A 138 5.06 17.08 -15.37
C THR A 138 3.84 16.62 -14.59
N MET A 139 4.02 16.08 -13.40
CA MET A 139 2.92 15.63 -12.52
C MET A 139 2.00 16.77 -12.02
N ASN A 140 2.46 18.02 -12.08
CA ASN A 140 1.69 19.18 -11.63
C ASN A 140 0.54 19.58 -12.58
N GLN A 141 0.54 19.07 -13.81
CA GLN A 141 -0.51 19.35 -14.78
C GLN A 141 -1.55 18.22 -14.78
N LEU A 142 -2.82 18.55 -14.61
CA LEU A 142 -3.92 17.60 -14.64
C LEU A 142 -3.97 16.76 -15.92
N LYS A 143 -3.53 17.31 -17.04
CA LYS A 143 -3.42 16.61 -18.33
C LYS A 143 -2.56 15.34 -18.23
N TYR A 144 -1.53 15.35 -17.39
CA TYR A 144 -0.59 14.23 -17.23
C TYR A 144 -0.90 13.42 -15.97
N SER A 145 -1.25 14.07 -14.85
CA SER A 145 -1.50 13.39 -13.59
C SER A 145 -2.75 12.51 -13.62
N VAL A 146 -3.83 12.97 -14.25
CA VAL A 146 -5.08 12.20 -14.32
C VAL A 146 -4.93 10.88 -15.08
N PRO A 147 -4.35 10.84 -16.31
CA PRO A 147 -4.10 9.57 -17.00
C PRO A 147 -3.18 8.64 -16.22
N VAL A 148 -2.11 9.15 -15.59
CA VAL A 148 -1.17 8.34 -14.80
C VAL A 148 -1.88 7.67 -13.62
N VAL A 149 -2.65 8.45 -12.86
CA VAL A 149 -3.43 7.91 -11.74
C VAL A 149 -4.48 6.91 -12.23
N ALA A 150 -5.15 7.19 -13.34
CA ALA A 150 -6.12 6.28 -13.95
C ALA A 150 -5.47 4.94 -14.37
N MET A 151 -4.26 4.99 -14.95
CA MET A 151 -3.50 3.78 -15.33
C MET A 151 -3.09 2.92 -14.13
N ILE A 152 -2.97 3.49 -12.94
CA ILE A 152 -2.70 2.75 -11.71
C ILE A 152 -4.00 2.24 -11.07
N LEU A 153 -5.02 3.09 -10.98
CA LEU A 153 -6.26 2.75 -10.30
C LEU A 153 -7.11 1.75 -11.07
N LEU A 154 -7.11 1.78 -12.42
CA LEU A 154 -7.93 0.88 -13.22
C LEU A 154 -7.60 -0.59 -12.95
N PRO A 155 -6.35 -1.08 -13.11
CA PRO A 155 -6.02 -2.46 -12.78
C PRO A 155 -6.25 -2.77 -11.30
N MET A 156 -5.96 -1.83 -10.39
CA MET A 156 -6.19 -2.01 -8.96
C MET A 156 -7.67 -2.29 -8.66
N ILE A 157 -8.60 -1.53 -9.25
CA ILE A 157 -10.05 -1.74 -9.09
C ILE A 157 -10.46 -3.09 -9.66
N LEU A 158 -9.99 -3.45 -10.86
CA LEU A 158 -10.30 -4.75 -11.48
C LEU A 158 -9.81 -5.93 -10.64
N ILE A 159 -8.65 -5.81 -9.98
CA ILE A 159 -8.11 -6.83 -9.08
C ILE A 159 -8.93 -6.92 -7.78
N ILE A 160 -9.39 -5.78 -7.24
CA ILE A 160 -10.28 -5.77 -6.06
C ILE A 160 -11.61 -6.47 -6.38
N LEU A 161 -12.16 -6.28 -7.59
CA LEU A 161 -13.37 -6.98 -8.03
C LEU A 161 -13.20 -8.51 -8.11
N GLN A 162 -11.96 -9.01 -8.26
CA GLN A 162 -11.60 -10.43 -8.17
C GLN A 162 -11.46 -10.92 -6.73
N LYS A 163 -11.75 -10.09 -5.73
CA LYS A 163 -11.55 -10.34 -4.29
C LYS A 163 -10.07 -10.61 -3.91
N GLU A 164 -9.13 -10.08 -4.70
CA GLU A 164 -7.68 -10.24 -4.51
C GLU A 164 -7.05 -8.91 -4.01
N THR A 165 -7.34 -8.55 -2.75
CA THR A 165 -6.88 -7.29 -2.16
C THR A 165 -5.37 -7.22 -1.98
N GLY A 166 -4.70 -8.36 -1.71
CA GLY A 166 -3.24 -8.39 -1.53
C GLY A 166 -2.49 -7.92 -2.77
N SER A 167 -2.84 -8.45 -3.95
CA SER A 167 -2.25 -8.03 -5.22
C SER A 167 -2.59 -6.58 -5.59
N ALA A 168 -3.78 -6.10 -5.23
CA ALA A 168 -4.19 -4.72 -5.45
C ALA A 168 -3.38 -3.73 -4.61
N LEU A 169 -3.05 -4.05 -3.36
CA LEU A 169 -2.25 -3.20 -2.48
C LEU A 169 -0.83 -2.94 -3.02
N VAL A 170 -0.27 -3.86 -3.81
CA VAL A 170 1.05 -3.66 -4.43
C VAL A 170 1.07 -2.44 -5.35
N TYR A 171 -0.06 -2.08 -5.97
CA TYR A 171 -0.17 -0.89 -6.82
C TYR A 171 0.05 0.42 -6.05
N LEU A 172 -0.12 0.43 -4.73
CA LEU A 172 0.22 1.59 -3.90
C LEU A 172 1.70 1.95 -3.98
N ALA A 173 2.58 0.98 -4.29
CA ALA A 173 4.00 1.26 -4.51
C ALA A 173 4.26 2.21 -5.68
N PHE A 174 3.38 2.24 -6.70
CA PHE A 174 3.50 3.20 -7.80
C PHE A 174 3.39 4.65 -7.33
N PHE A 175 2.66 4.94 -6.25
CA PHE A 175 2.58 6.29 -5.70
C PHE A 175 3.91 6.78 -5.12
N LEU A 176 4.78 5.86 -4.63
CA LEU A 176 6.15 6.21 -4.24
C LEU A 176 6.98 6.65 -5.45
N MET A 177 6.80 5.96 -6.59
CA MET A 177 7.44 6.35 -7.85
C MET A 177 6.91 7.72 -8.34
N LEU A 178 5.59 7.94 -8.29
CA LEU A 178 4.99 9.21 -8.68
C LEU A 178 5.45 10.37 -7.80
N PHE A 179 5.69 10.13 -6.52
CA PHE A 179 6.28 11.14 -5.63
C PHE A 179 7.68 11.55 -6.10
N ARG A 180 8.51 10.59 -6.51
CA ARG A 180 9.82 10.87 -7.10
C ARG A 180 9.72 11.69 -8.40
N GLU A 181 8.66 11.47 -9.20
CA GLU A 181 8.39 12.19 -10.46
C GLU A 181 7.68 13.54 -10.25
N GLY A 182 7.58 14.02 -9.00
CA GLY A 182 7.09 15.36 -8.67
C GLY A 182 5.63 15.43 -8.24
N MET A 183 4.99 14.29 -7.89
CA MET A 183 3.69 14.30 -7.21
C MET A 183 3.79 14.99 -5.86
N SER A 184 2.74 15.71 -5.47
CA SER A 184 2.69 16.38 -4.17
C SER A 184 2.92 15.40 -3.02
N GLY A 185 3.87 15.73 -2.13
CA GLY A 185 4.13 14.96 -0.91
C GLY A 185 2.93 14.85 0.02
N ALA A 186 1.97 15.79 -0.08
CA ALA A 186 0.73 15.73 0.69
C ALA A 186 -0.10 14.46 0.39
N VAL A 187 -0.14 14.03 -0.87
CA VAL A 187 -0.87 12.80 -1.28
C VAL A 187 -0.23 11.58 -0.62
N LEU A 188 1.10 11.46 -0.71
CA LEU A 188 1.83 10.35 -0.10
C LEU A 188 1.70 10.36 1.43
N PHE A 189 1.84 11.54 2.04
CA PHE A 189 1.70 11.71 3.49
C PHE A 189 0.30 11.30 3.97
N THR A 190 -0.76 11.76 3.29
CA THR A 190 -2.14 11.38 3.62
C THR A 190 -2.35 9.87 3.46
N GLY A 191 -1.82 9.27 2.39
CA GLY A 191 -1.93 7.82 2.17
C GLY A 191 -1.25 7.01 3.28
N ILE A 192 -0.01 7.38 3.64
CA ILE A 192 0.73 6.71 4.74
C ILE A 192 0.00 6.89 6.07
N SER A 193 -0.47 8.11 6.37
CA SER A 193 -1.24 8.39 7.59
C SER A 193 -2.50 7.53 7.67
N SER A 194 -3.24 7.39 6.55
CA SER A 194 -4.44 6.54 6.49
C SER A 194 -4.13 5.07 6.78
N ILE A 195 -3.01 4.54 6.24
CA ILE A 195 -2.57 3.17 6.55
C ILE A 195 -2.27 3.01 8.04
N VAL A 196 -1.56 3.98 8.64
CA VAL A 196 -1.26 3.97 10.08
C VAL A 196 -2.55 4.02 10.90
N TYR A 197 -3.50 4.89 10.55
CA TYR A 197 -4.79 4.99 11.24
C TYR A 197 -5.59 3.68 11.15
N PHE A 198 -5.61 3.04 9.97
CA PHE A 198 -6.26 1.77 9.77
C PHE A 198 -5.63 0.67 10.66
N VAL A 199 -4.30 0.54 10.62
CA VAL A 199 -3.57 -0.48 11.39
C VAL A 199 -3.78 -0.28 12.90
N VAL A 200 -3.60 0.96 13.39
CA VAL A 200 -3.75 1.27 14.83
C VAL A 200 -5.20 1.16 15.27
N GLY A 201 -6.15 1.64 14.46
CA GLY A 201 -7.58 1.56 14.75
C GLY A 201 -8.04 0.11 14.93
N ILE A 202 -7.67 -0.78 14.01
CA ILE A 202 -8.06 -2.20 14.08
C ILE A 202 -7.30 -2.94 15.18
N ARG A 203 -5.96 -2.77 15.26
CA ARG A 203 -5.14 -3.54 16.22
C ARG A 203 -5.51 -3.27 17.67
N PHE A 204 -5.81 -2.02 18.01
CA PHE A 204 -6.11 -1.59 19.36
C PHE A 204 -7.58 -1.18 19.55
N GLY A 205 -8.45 -1.44 18.58
CA GLY A 205 -9.86 -1.04 18.61
C GLY A 205 -10.67 -1.73 19.72
N GLN A 206 -10.29 -2.96 20.09
CA GLN A 206 -10.94 -3.71 21.16
C GLN A 206 -10.30 -3.49 22.53
N ASP A 207 -9.10 -2.91 22.59
CA ASP A 207 -8.41 -2.62 23.83
C ASP A 207 -8.98 -1.34 24.46
N LEU A 208 -9.26 -1.39 25.77
CA LEU A 208 -9.73 -0.23 26.54
C LEU A 208 -8.59 0.39 27.34
N MET A 209 -8.64 1.70 27.56
CA MET A 209 -7.71 2.39 28.44
C MET A 209 -7.99 2.09 29.92
N PHE A 210 -7.18 2.63 30.80
CA PHE A 210 -7.29 2.48 32.26
C PHE A 210 -8.64 2.93 32.85
N ASP A 211 -9.43 3.69 32.13
CA ASP A 211 -10.77 4.15 32.51
C ASP A 211 -11.88 3.14 32.13
N GLU A 212 -11.53 2.03 31.47
CA GLU A 212 -12.43 0.96 31.00
C GLU A 212 -13.57 1.44 30.08
N GLN A 213 -13.52 2.67 29.57
CA GLN A 213 -14.55 3.26 28.71
C GLN A 213 -14.01 3.83 27.40
N THR A 214 -12.71 4.15 27.35
CA THR A 214 -12.08 4.77 26.19
C THR A 214 -11.40 3.74 25.32
N PRO A 215 -11.81 3.54 24.03
CA PRO A 215 -11.12 2.68 23.10
C PRO A 215 -9.71 3.18 22.82
N LEU A 216 -8.70 2.35 23.06
CA LEU A 216 -7.28 2.70 22.91
C LEU A 216 -6.92 3.02 21.45
N GLY A 217 -7.48 2.28 20.49
CA GLY A 217 -7.23 2.49 19.07
C GLY A 217 -7.65 3.87 18.59
N GLU A 218 -8.92 4.25 18.85
CA GLU A 218 -9.44 5.56 18.47
C GLU A 218 -8.69 6.70 19.19
N PHE A 219 -8.44 6.55 20.49
CA PHE A 219 -7.68 7.53 21.28
C PHE A 219 -6.29 7.79 20.68
N THR A 220 -5.57 6.72 20.33
CA THR A 220 -4.23 6.81 19.74
C THR A 220 -4.27 7.50 18.38
N VAL A 221 -5.25 7.16 17.52
CA VAL A 221 -5.38 7.79 16.21
C VAL A 221 -5.73 9.28 16.33
N PHE A 222 -6.65 9.68 17.21
CA PHE A 222 -6.95 11.09 17.44
C PHE A 222 -5.73 11.88 17.93
N THR A 223 -4.96 11.30 18.85
CA THR A 223 -3.71 11.89 19.32
C THR A 223 -2.72 12.07 18.18
N LEU A 224 -2.58 11.07 17.29
CA LEU A 224 -1.76 11.17 16.09
C LEU A 224 -2.25 12.27 15.15
N ILE A 225 -3.55 12.39 14.90
CA ILE A 225 -4.11 13.47 14.06
C ILE A 225 -3.74 14.85 14.61
N MET A 226 -3.84 15.06 15.93
CA MET A 226 -3.47 16.32 16.58
C MET A 226 -1.98 16.61 16.44
N ILE A 227 -1.12 15.63 16.72
CA ILE A 227 0.33 15.77 16.60
C ILE A 227 0.76 16.03 15.16
N LEU A 228 0.22 15.25 14.19
CA LEU A 228 0.55 15.43 12.77
C LEU A 228 0.07 16.80 12.27
N SER A 229 -1.10 17.26 12.68
CA SER A 229 -1.60 18.59 12.34
C SER A 229 -0.70 19.70 12.90
N ALA A 230 -0.19 19.53 14.12
CA ALA A 230 0.77 20.47 14.73
C ALA A 230 2.12 20.45 13.97
N ILE A 231 2.64 19.28 13.60
CA ILE A 231 3.88 19.16 12.81
C ILE A 231 3.71 19.82 11.44
N LEU A 232 2.58 19.60 10.75
CA LEU A 232 2.29 20.24 9.48
C LEU A 232 2.18 21.77 9.62
N CYS A 233 1.54 22.25 10.67
CA CYS A 233 1.51 23.70 10.94
C CYS A 233 2.90 24.26 11.22
N TYR A 234 3.75 23.53 11.96
CA TYR A 234 5.12 23.95 12.23
C TYR A 234 5.97 24.01 10.95
N ALA A 235 5.78 23.03 10.04
CA ALA A 235 6.57 22.92 8.82
C ALA A 235 6.12 23.88 7.70
N TYR A 236 4.81 24.15 7.60
CA TYR A 236 4.24 24.83 6.43
C TYR A 236 3.55 26.17 6.75
N CYS A 237 3.31 26.50 8.02
CA CYS A 237 2.78 27.80 8.40
C CYS A 237 3.91 28.68 8.95
N ASP A 238 3.98 29.94 8.50
CA ASP A 238 5.03 30.88 8.90
C ASP A 238 5.02 31.21 10.41
N LYS A 239 3.90 30.97 11.09
CA LYS A 239 3.70 31.27 12.52
C LYS A 239 3.82 29.99 13.36
N LYS A 240 4.99 29.75 13.93
CA LYS A 240 5.25 28.60 14.85
C LYS A 240 4.34 28.57 16.08
N GLU A 241 3.76 29.72 16.45
CA GLU A 241 2.78 29.83 17.53
C GLU A 241 1.54 28.98 17.30
N ILE A 242 1.13 28.77 16.03
CA ILE A 242 -0.03 27.93 15.69
C ILE A 242 0.22 26.49 16.15
N ALA A 243 1.38 25.92 15.79
CA ALA A 243 1.76 24.57 16.20
C ALA A 243 1.84 24.43 17.73
N ARG A 244 2.45 25.42 18.40
CA ARG A 244 2.51 25.46 19.87
C ARG A 244 1.12 25.48 20.49
N ASN A 245 0.21 26.29 19.97
CA ASN A 245 -1.15 26.38 20.47
C ASN A 245 -1.92 25.04 20.28
N ILE A 246 -1.76 24.38 19.15
CA ILE A 246 -2.38 23.06 18.91
C ILE A 246 -1.89 22.03 19.93
N ILE A 247 -0.58 21.98 20.20
CA ILE A 247 -0.03 21.05 21.19
C ILE A 247 -0.49 21.44 22.61
N LEU A 248 -0.36 22.70 22.97
CA LEU A 248 -0.67 23.13 24.32
C LEU A 248 -2.16 22.97 24.68
N TYR A 249 -3.04 23.43 23.80
CA TYR A 249 -4.48 23.39 24.04
C TYR A 249 -5.10 22.04 23.63
N GLY A 250 -4.68 21.44 22.50
CA GLY A 250 -5.21 20.16 22.05
C GLY A 250 -4.69 19.01 22.90
N VAL A 251 -3.39 18.71 22.83
CA VAL A 251 -2.81 17.58 23.59
C VAL A 251 -2.91 17.82 25.09
N GLY A 252 -2.79 19.07 25.54
CA GLY A 252 -2.91 19.45 26.97
C GLY A 252 -4.32 19.20 27.51
N SER A 253 -5.38 19.61 26.80
CA SER A 253 -6.76 19.34 27.21
C SER A 253 -7.12 17.85 27.17
N THR A 254 -6.62 17.10 26.18
CA THR A 254 -6.77 15.64 26.13
C THR A 254 -6.15 14.97 27.37
N LEU A 255 -4.93 15.39 27.77
CA LEU A 255 -4.28 14.85 28.98
C LEU A 255 -5.09 15.17 30.23
N LEU A 256 -5.62 16.38 30.35
CA LEU A 256 -6.48 16.77 31.47
C LEU A 256 -7.78 15.95 31.47
N ALA A 257 -8.39 15.72 30.32
CA ALA A 257 -9.58 14.89 30.18
C ALA A 257 -9.29 13.43 30.60
N CYS A 258 -8.14 12.88 30.22
CA CYS A 258 -7.71 11.54 30.65
C CYS A 258 -7.53 11.48 32.18
N LEU A 259 -6.84 12.45 32.78
CA LEU A 259 -6.68 12.50 34.23
C LEU A 259 -8.02 12.61 34.95
N PHE A 260 -8.94 13.40 34.41
CA PHE A 260 -10.27 13.55 34.98
C PHE A 260 -11.09 12.24 34.87
N SER A 261 -11.00 11.55 33.73
CA SER A 261 -11.69 10.26 33.50
C SER A 261 -11.18 9.16 34.43
N VAL A 262 -9.86 9.14 34.71
CA VAL A 262 -9.26 8.10 35.58
C VAL A 262 -9.51 8.38 37.07
N TYR A 263 -9.42 9.65 37.52
CA TYR A 263 -9.42 9.95 38.94
C TYR A 263 -10.77 10.44 39.52
N PHE A 264 -11.68 10.97 38.67
CA PHE A 264 -12.92 11.55 39.12
C PHE A 264 -14.17 10.83 38.66
N ILE A 265 -14.45 10.86 37.34
CA ILE A 265 -15.64 10.26 36.76
C ILE A 265 -15.22 9.59 35.44
N PRO A 266 -15.35 8.25 35.33
CA PRO A 266 -15.03 7.55 34.10
C PRO A 266 -15.99 7.98 32.97
N PHE A 267 -15.45 8.46 31.86
CA PHE A 267 -16.21 8.78 30.65
C PHE A 267 -15.36 8.51 29.40
N ASN A 268 -16.00 8.27 28.27
CA ASN A 268 -15.30 8.01 27.02
C ASN A 268 -14.62 9.31 26.51
N VAL A 269 -13.28 9.39 26.70
CA VAL A 269 -12.44 10.53 26.31
C VAL A 269 -12.46 10.77 24.79
N VAL A 270 -12.69 9.74 23.96
CA VAL A 270 -12.77 9.90 22.50
C VAL A 270 -13.88 10.87 22.10
N LYS A 271 -15.03 10.86 22.80
CA LYS A 271 -16.11 11.82 22.51
C LYS A 271 -15.65 13.28 22.72
N PHE A 272 -14.82 13.52 23.72
CA PHE A 272 -14.21 14.84 23.94
C PHE A 272 -13.22 15.18 22.81
N MET A 273 -12.40 14.22 22.36
CA MET A 273 -11.44 14.42 21.26
C MET A 273 -12.11 14.72 19.92
N TYR A 274 -13.31 14.21 19.66
CA TYR A 274 -14.11 14.64 18.49
C TYR A 274 -14.40 16.14 18.54
N VAL A 275 -14.78 16.66 19.68
CA VAL A 275 -15.01 18.10 19.86
C VAL A 275 -13.72 18.89 19.69
N GLU A 276 -12.60 18.41 20.24
CA GLU A 276 -11.28 19.04 20.06
C GLU A 276 -10.87 19.09 18.59
N CYS A 277 -11.06 18.02 17.83
CA CYS A 277 -10.79 18.02 16.38
C CYS A 277 -11.67 19.01 15.62
N LEU A 278 -12.94 19.14 15.99
CA LEU A 278 -13.81 20.17 15.42
C LEU A 278 -13.30 21.58 15.74
N VAL A 279 -12.92 21.84 16.99
CA VAL A 279 -12.33 23.12 17.41
C VAL A 279 -11.04 23.39 16.61
N LEU A 280 -10.17 22.39 16.41
CA LEU A 280 -8.98 22.50 15.59
C LEU A 280 -9.31 22.92 14.15
N VAL A 281 -10.28 22.25 13.52
CA VAL A 281 -10.70 22.58 12.14
C VAL A 281 -11.25 24.00 12.05
N PHE A 282 -12.08 24.42 13.00
CA PHE A 282 -12.60 25.80 13.05
C PHE A 282 -11.48 26.81 13.31
N TYR A 283 -10.54 26.54 14.21
CA TYR A 283 -9.41 27.40 14.48
C TYR A 283 -8.54 27.61 13.24
N LEU A 284 -8.19 26.53 12.54
CA LEU A 284 -7.42 26.60 11.30
C LEU A 284 -8.21 27.29 10.17
N GLY A 285 -9.52 27.08 10.10
CA GLY A 285 -10.42 27.78 9.18
C GLY A 285 -10.48 29.28 9.44
N TYR A 286 -10.55 29.68 10.71
CA TYR A 286 -10.49 31.08 11.13
C TYR A 286 -9.15 31.72 10.73
N LEU A 287 -8.03 31.05 10.95
CA LEU A 287 -6.71 31.54 10.55
C LEU A 287 -6.57 31.67 9.03
N PHE A 288 -7.14 30.75 8.28
CA PHE A 288 -7.22 30.86 6.81
C PHE A 288 -7.99 32.11 6.39
N TYR A 289 -9.15 32.34 6.97
CA TYR A 289 -10.01 33.48 6.60
C TYR A 289 -9.40 34.83 7.04
N HIS A 290 -8.99 34.94 8.30
CA HIS A 290 -8.52 36.19 8.92
C HIS A 290 -7.07 36.52 8.52
N ASN A 291 -6.17 35.55 8.63
CA ASN A 291 -4.73 35.75 8.39
C ASN A 291 -4.31 35.42 6.96
N ARG A 292 -5.23 34.94 6.10
CA ARG A 292 -4.98 34.55 4.70
C ARG A 292 -3.89 33.47 4.53
N ILE A 293 -3.65 32.62 5.53
CA ILE A 293 -2.67 31.54 5.49
C ILE A 293 -3.29 30.33 4.79
N LYS A 294 -3.00 30.16 3.49
CA LYS A 294 -3.60 29.09 2.67
C LYS A 294 -3.31 27.68 3.20
N ASN A 295 -2.13 27.47 3.76
CA ASN A 295 -1.72 26.17 4.29
C ASN A 295 -2.58 25.69 5.45
N CYS A 296 -3.15 26.60 6.26
CA CYS A 296 -4.07 26.25 7.33
C CYS A 296 -5.34 25.54 6.79
N LEU A 297 -5.84 25.94 5.62
CA LEU A 297 -6.98 25.27 5.00
C LEU A 297 -6.66 23.81 4.61
N TYR A 298 -5.50 23.58 3.99
CA TYR A 298 -5.08 22.22 3.62
C TYR A 298 -4.90 21.31 4.84
N ILE A 299 -4.36 21.87 5.94
CA ILE A 299 -4.19 21.11 7.18
C ILE A 299 -5.54 20.87 7.87
N ALA A 300 -6.49 21.82 7.81
CA ALA A 300 -7.84 21.62 8.31
C ALA A 300 -8.57 20.51 7.51
N LEU A 301 -8.43 20.49 6.18
CA LEU A 301 -8.99 19.44 5.33
C LEU A 301 -8.33 18.08 5.60
N PHE A 302 -7.02 18.04 5.85
CA PHE A 302 -6.32 16.84 6.27
C PHE A 302 -6.87 16.30 7.60
N ALA A 303 -7.03 17.15 8.61
CA ALA A 303 -7.56 16.75 9.92
C ALA A 303 -9.00 16.25 9.80
N LEU A 304 -9.87 16.96 9.07
CA LEU A 304 -11.25 16.55 8.83
C LEU A 304 -11.34 15.22 8.08
N GLY A 305 -10.54 15.07 7.01
CA GLY A 305 -10.46 13.83 6.23
C GLY A 305 -9.95 12.65 7.06
N SER A 306 -8.98 12.87 7.95
CA SER A 306 -8.45 11.87 8.87
C SER A 306 -9.50 11.38 9.87
N VAL A 307 -10.30 12.29 10.44
CA VAL A 307 -11.42 11.94 11.34
C VAL A 307 -12.50 11.17 10.59
N ALA A 308 -12.87 11.62 9.38
CA ALA A 308 -13.85 10.91 8.55
C ALA A 308 -13.36 9.50 8.16
N PHE A 309 -12.06 9.36 7.85
CA PHE A 309 -11.45 8.07 7.56
C PHE A 309 -11.49 7.15 8.77
N LEU A 310 -11.10 7.64 9.96
CA LEU A 310 -11.14 6.86 11.20
C LEU A 310 -12.56 6.31 11.47
N TYR A 311 -13.57 7.16 11.33
CA TYR A 311 -14.97 6.74 11.50
C TYR A 311 -15.39 5.64 10.50
N SER A 312 -14.78 5.60 9.33
CA SER A 312 -15.07 4.58 8.31
C SER A 312 -14.28 3.28 8.48
N VAL A 313 -13.25 3.24 9.33
CA VAL A 313 -12.33 2.09 9.47
C VAL A 313 -13.09 0.82 9.87
N ASP A 314 -13.90 0.87 10.92
CA ASP A 314 -14.66 -0.29 11.40
C ASP A 314 -15.64 -0.79 10.34
N TYR A 315 -16.36 0.13 9.69
CA TYR A 315 -17.25 -0.21 8.59
C TYR A 315 -16.51 -0.84 7.41
N MET A 316 -15.34 -0.32 7.05
CA MET A 316 -14.51 -0.90 5.97
C MET A 316 -14.01 -2.29 6.35
N PHE A 317 -13.57 -2.47 7.60
CA PHE A 317 -13.09 -3.75 8.09
C PHE A 317 -14.21 -4.80 8.13
N ASP A 318 -15.41 -4.42 8.57
CA ASP A 318 -16.58 -5.31 8.62
C ASP A 318 -17.11 -5.71 7.24
N LYS A 319 -16.84 -4.91 6.20
CA LYS A 319 -17.19 -5.23 4.81
C LYS A 319 -16.21 -6.17 4.13
N LEU A 320 -15.04 -6.42 4.72
CA LEU A 320 -14.08 -7.36 4.17
C LEU A 320 -14.62 -8.79 4.21
N GLU A 321 -14.29 -9.58 3.21
CA GLU A 321 -14.57 -11.01 3.18
C GLU A 321 -13.84 -11.72 4.35
N ASN A 322 -14.42 -12.80 4.88
CA ASN A 322 -13.91 -13.47 6.07
C ASN A 322 -12.43 -13.89 5.94
N HIS A 323 -12.02 -14.38 4.76
CA HIS A 323 -10.62 -14.77 4.51
C HIS A 323 -9.65 -13.57 4.50
N GLN A 324 -10.11 -12.37 4.09
CA GLN A 324 -9.30 -11.13 4.10
C GLN A 324 -9.16 -10.60 5.53
N ARG A 325 -10.26 -10.62 6.29
CA ARG A 325 -10.28 -10.21 7.70
C ARG A 325 -9.33 -11.07 8.52
N VAL A 326 -9.40 -12.41 8.39
CA VAL A 326 -8.52 -13.33 9.11
C VAL A 326 -7.05 -13.07 8.80
N ARG A 327 -6.69 -12.80 7.52
CA ARG A 327 -5.32 -12.45 7.16
C ARG A 327 -4.84 -11.16 7.85
N ILE A 328 -5.67 -10.13 7.90
CA ILE A 328 -5.33 -8.87 8.60
C ILE A 328 -5.18 -9.13 10.10
N GLU A 329 -6.10 -9.86 10.72
CA GLU A 329 -6.06 -10.22 12.15
C GLU A 329 -4.77 -10.98 12.51
N VAL A 330 -4.36 -11.94 11.65
CA VAL A 330 -3.11 -12.70 11.84
C VAL A 330 -1.87 -11.82 11.68
N VAL A 331 -1.82 -10.98 10.65
CA VAL A 331 -0.69 -10.05 10.44
C VAL A 331 -0.56 -9.05 11.58
N LEU A 332 -1.68 -8.59 12.15
CA LEU A 332 -1.71 -7.68 13.30
C LEU A 332 -1.48 -8.41 14.66
N GLY A 333 -1.32 -9.74 14.66
CA GLY A 333 -1.11 -10.52 15.87
C GLY A 333 -2.34 -10.60 16.79
N MET A 334 -3.54 -10.44 16.21
CA MET A 334 -4.82 -10.56 16.94
C MET A 334 -5.33 -12.01 16.98
N LYS A 335 -4.84 -12.84 16.06
CA LYS A 335 -5.24 -14.24 15.90
C LYS A 335 -4.05 -15.11 15.54
N GLU A 336 -3.97 -16.32 16.08
CA GLU A 336 -2.97 -17.32 15.71
C GLU A 336 -3.59 -18.31 14.71
N ASP A 337 -3.09 -18.33 13.49
CA ASP A 337 -3.45 -19.30 12.47
C ASP A 337 -2.20 -19.71 11.66
N LEU A 338 -1.39 -20.56 12.28
CA LEU A 338 -0.09 -21.00 11.71
C LEU A 338 -0.24 -21.92 10.49
N ALA A 339 -1.39 -22.57 10.30
CA ALA A 339 -1.62 -23.53 9.22
C ALA A 339 -2.43 -22.95 8.04
N GLY A 340 -3.14 -21.83 8.24
CA GLY A 340 -4.01 -21.20 7.26
C GLY A 340 -3.49 -19.85 6.76
N ALA A 341 -4.05 -18.76 7.28
CA ALA A 341 -3.73 -17.39 6.84
C ALA A 341 -2.31 -16.94 7.25
N GLY A 342 -1.72 -17.50 8.29
CA GLY A 342 -0.36 -17.21 8.76
C GLY A 342 0.73 -18.03 8.07
N TYR A 343 0.38 -18.89 7.12
CA TYR A 343 1.34 -19.75 6.43
C TYR A 343 2.14 -19.03 5.33
N ASN A 344 1.79 -17.81 4.95
CA ASN A 344 2.48 -17.04 3.90
C ASN A 344 3.34 -15.93 4.51
#